data_1a746b2c28cf640bcd79ed8ca3e3333b
#
_entry.id   1a746b2c28cf640bcd79ed8ca3e3333b
#
_cell.length_a   1.000
_cell.length_b   1.000
_cell.length_c   1.000
_cell.angle_alpha   90.00
_cell.angle_beta   90.00
_cell.angle_gamma   90.00
#
_symmetry.space_group_name_H-M   'P 1'
#
loop_
_entity.id
_entity.type
_entity.pdbx_description
1 polymer ?
#
loop_
_entity_poly.entity_id
_entity_poly.type
_entity_poly.pdbx_seq_one_letter_code
_entity_poly.pdbx_strand_id
1 'polypeptide(L)'
;MERGYGMVKYVIRRVLLMLMVFMIIISMCFVLVKLLPDKPAEQFGKDQQLIEMRREALGYNKPLIEQYWIFIQRSLIGGDWGVSETLYTGKDVWEVFMSKMPATVMVNVYTMIFAVPLGLLFGIYAALKKNKWQDHFISTAVMIFVSVPSYVYAFLVQWLLCFKLQ
;
A
#
# COMPACT_ATOMS: atom_id res chain seq x y z
N MET A 1 -4.78 -29.09 -30.68
CA MET A 1 -4.90 -27.61 -30.66
C MET A 1 -5.79 -27.05 -29.59
N GLU A 2 -6.54 -27.85 -28.83
CA GLU A 2 -7.51 -27.33 -27.80
C GLU A 2 -6.89 -26.89 -26.47
N ARG A 3 -5.70 -27.31 -26.09
CA ARG A 3 -5.07 -26.94 -24.83
C ARG A 3 -4.66 -25.45 -24.75
N GLY A 4 -4.38 -24.79 -25.85
CA GLY A 4 -3.98 -23.41 -25.91
C GLY A 4 -5.12 -22.42 -25.60
N TYR A 5 -6.30 -22.70 -26.10
CA TYR A 5 -7.49 -21.84 -25.88
C TYR A 5 -7.94 -21.80 -24.42
N GLY A 6 -7.80 -22.89 -23.68
CA GLY A 6 -8.12 -22.94 -22.26
C GLY A 6 -7.19 -22.05 -21.42
N MET A 7 -5.89 -22.04 -21.75
CA MET A 7 -4.90 -21.23 -21.04
C MET A 7 -5.06 -19.73 -21.30
N VAL A 8 -5.29 -19.34 -22.56
CA VAL A 8 -5.54 -17.94 -22.93
C VAL A 8 -6.83 -17.42 -22.26
N LYS A 9 -7.90 -18.17 -22.31
CA LYS A 9 -9.16 -17.82 -21.63
C LYS A 9 -8.98 -17.66 -20.12
N TYR A 10 -8.19 -18.55 -19.50
CA TYR A 10 -7.88 -18.47 -18.09
C TYR A 10 -7.09 -17.19 -17.74
N VAL A 11 -6.04 -16.87 -18.52
CA VAL A 11 -5.23 -15.66 -18.33
C VAL A 11 -6.07 -14.40 -18.51
N ILE A 12 -6.86 -14.33 -19.59
CA ILE A 12 -7.74 -13.18 -19.85
C ILE A 12 -8.72 -12.99 -18.69
N ARG A 13 -9.38 -14.06 -18.23
CA ARG A 13 -10.31 -13.98 -17.09
C ARG A 13 -9.59 -13.46 -15.84
N ARG A 14 -8.36 -13.90 -15.58
CA ARG A 14 -7.58 -13.49 -14.42
C ARG A 14 -7.19 -12.02 -14.49
N VAL A 15 -6.76 -11.56 -15.67
CA VAL A 15 -6.44 -10.15 -15.92
C VAL A 15 -7.68 -9.27 -15.75
N LEU A 16 -8.82 -9.67 -16.30
CA LEU A 16 -10.08 -8.93 -16.14
C LEU A 16 -10.52 -8.85 -14.67
N LEU A 17 -10.38 -9.94 -13.90
CA LEU A 17 -10.66 -9.94 -12.48
C LEU A 17 -9.71 -9.01 -11.69
N MET A 18 -8.42 -9.01 -12.03
CA MET A 18 -7.45 -8.09 -11.43
C MET A 18 -7.80 -6.63 -11.72
N LEU A 19 -8.16 -6.30 -12.96
CA LEU A 19 -8.58 -4.95 -13.35
C LEU A 19 -9.87 -4.55 -12.62
N MET A 20 -10.82 -5.46 -12.49
CA MET A 20 -12.06 -5.20 -11.76
C MET A 20 -11.78 -4.89 -10.29
N VAL A 21 -10.98 -5.72 -9.62
CA VAL A 21 -10.59 -5.50 -8.21
C VAL A 21 -9.81 -4.18 -8.07
N PHE A 22 -8.89 -3.90 -8.99
CA PHE A 22 -8.13 -2.65 -9.01
C PHE A 22 -9.06 -1.42 -9.13
N MET A 23 -10.04 -1.46 -10.03
CA MET A 23 -11.02 -0.38 -10.19
C MET A 23 -11.89 -0.20 -8.94
N ILE A 24 -12.30 -1.30 -8.29
CA ILE A 24 -13.05 -1.23 -7.04
C ILE A 24 -12.23 -0.57 -5.95
N ILE A 25 -10.96 -0.98 -5.78
CA ILE A 25 -10.07 -0.40 -4.76
C ILE A 25 -9.86 1.10 -5.01
N ILE A 26 -9.55 1.51 -6.24
CA ILE A 26 -9.37 2.93 -6.58
C ILE A 26 -10.65 3.72 -6.30
N SER A 27 -11.81 3.19 -6.67
CA SER A 27 -13.10 3.85 -6.42
C SER A 27 -13.36 4.01 -4.92
N MET A 28 -13.11 2.97 -4.14
CA MET A 28 -13.24 3.04 -2.67
C MET A 28 -12.27 4.07 -2.07
N CYS A 29 -11.00 4.06 -2.49
CA CYS A 29 -10.02 5.04 -2.03
C CYS A 29 -10.43 6.47 -2.37
N PHE A 30 -10.93 6.71 -3.60
CA PHE A 30 -11.42 8.01 -4.00
C PHE A 30 -12.56 8.49 -3.09
N VAL A 31 -13.56 7.63 -2.87
CA VAL A 31 -14.71 7.96 -2.01
C VAL A 31 -14.26 8.22 -0.57
N LEU A 32 -13.38 7.37 -0.02
CA LEU A 32 -12.85 7.55 1.34
C LEU A 32 -12.12 8.89 1.50
N VAL A 33 -11.28 9.25 0.52
CA VAL A 33 -10.57 10.54 0.54
C VAL A 33 -11.55 11.71 0.49
N LYS A 34 -12.63 11.60 -0.29
CA LYS A 34 -13.67 12.64 -0.39
C LYS A 34 -14.58 12.75 0.83
N LEU A 35 -14.66 11.69 1.64
CA LEU A 35 -15.38 11.72 2.91
C LEU A 35 -14.56 12.35 4.05
N LEU A 36 -13.24 12.47 3.89
CA LEU A 36 -12.41 13.16 4.85
C LEU A 36 -12.71 14.66 4.80
N PRO A 37 -12.85 15.32 5.96
CA PRO A 37 -13.08 16.77 6.00
C PRO A 37 -11.92 17.50 5.34
N ASP A 38 -12.25 18.38 4.41
CA ASP A 38 -11.25 19.26 3.80
C ASP A 38 -10.58 20.10 4.87
N LYS A 39 -9.25 20.12 4.88
CA LYS A 39 -8.52 21.00 5.79
C LYS A 39 -8.74 22.44 5.34
N PRO A 40 -8.98 23.38 6.27
CA PRO A 40 -9.14 24.77 5.95
C PRO A 40 -7.94 25.28 5.14
N ALA A 41 -8.20 26.07 4.11
CA ALA A 41 -7.18 26.64 3.23
C ALA A 41 -6.13 27.48 4.02
N GLU A 42 -6.46 27.96 5.19
CA GLU A 42 -5.61 28.75 6.09
C GLU A 42 -4.33 28.04 6.56
N GLN A 43 -4.28 26.68 6.47
CA GLN A 43 -3.10 25.89 6.85
C GLN A 43 -2.00 25.84 5.79
N PHE A 44 -2.24 26.32 4.58
CA PHE A 44 -1.34 26.13 3.43
C PHE A 44 -0.39 27.30 3.12
N GLY A 45 -0.44 28.41 3.84
CA GLY A 45 0.48 29.55 3.69
C GLY A 45 0.37 30.26 2.35
N LYS A 46 1.50 30.76 1.82
CA LYS A 46 1.56 31.62 0.62
C LYS A 46 1.14 30.96 -0.69
N ASP A 47 1.03 29.63 -0.74
CA ASP A 47 0.70 28.87 -1.96
C ASP A 47 -0.81 28.59 -2.12
N GLN A 48 -1.66 29.23 -1.32
CA GLN A 48 -3.12 29.05 -1.34
C GLN A 48 -3.72 29.25 -2.74
N GLN A 49 -3.31 30.31 -3.44
CA GLN A 49 -3.84 30.60 -4.79
C GLN A 49 -3.50 29.50 -5.79
N LEU A 50 -2.31 28.93 -5.71
CA LEU A 50 -1.90 27.84 -6.58
C LEU A 50 -2.68 26.56 -6.31
N ILE A 51 -2.92 26.27 -5.03
CA ILE A 51 -3.71 25.10 -4.60
C ILE A 51 -5.17 25.28 -5.02
N GLU A 52 -5.73 26.46 -4.84
CA GLU A 52 -7.11 26.75 -5.23
C GLU A 52 -7.31 26.65 -6.76
N MET A 53 -6.44 27.26 -7.57
CA MET A 53 -6.48 27.11 -9.03
C MET A 53 -6.37 25.64 -9.48
N ARG A 54 -5.57 24.83 -8.79
CA ARG A 54 -5.47 23.41 -9.10
C ARG A 54 -6.70 22.61 -8.65
N ARG A 55 -7.29 22.95 -7.51
CA ARG A 55 -8.55 22.37 -7.05
C ARG A 55 -9.68 22.64 -8.04
N GLU A 56 -9.76 23.86 -8.56
CA GLU A 56 -10.71 24.20 -9.62
C GLU A 56 -10.45 23.42 -10.90
N ALA A 57 -9.19 23.31 -11.34
CA ALA A 57 -8.79 22.51 -12.49
C ALA A 57 -9.07 21.00 -12.31
N LEU A 58 -9.06 20.49 -11.07
CA LEU A 58 -9.45 19.13 -10.70
C LEU A 58 -10.97 18.95 -10.57
N GLY A 59 -11.74 20.04 -10.73
CA GLY A 59 -13.18 20.02 -10.69
C GLY A 59 -13.77 19.78 -9.30
N TYR A 60 -13.10 20.22 -8.22
CA TYR A 60 -13.62 20.08 -6.85
C TYR A 60 -14.98 20.76 -6.64
N ASN A 61 -15.32 21.74 -7.48
CA ASN A 61 -16.63 22.40 -7.49
C ASN A 61 -17.71 21.61 -8.24
N LYS A 62 -17.37 20.46 -8.83
CA LYS A 62 -18.28 19.64 -9.62
C LYS A 62 -18.89 18.49 -8.81
N PRO A 63 -19.99 17.87 -9.31
CA PRO A 63 -20.56 16.67 -8.71
C PRO A 63 -19.50 15.54 -8.57
N LEU A 64 -19.62 14.72 -7.53
CA LEU A 64 -18.67 13.65 -7.24
C LEU A 64 -18.37 12.70 -8.40
N ILE A 65 -19.39 12.43 -9.23
CA ILE A 65 -19.26 11.56 -10.42
C ILE A 65 -18.32 12.19 -11.45
N GLU A 66 -18.44 13.50 -11.69
CA GLU A 66 -17.55 14.21 -12.62
C GLU A 66 -16.12 14.29 -12.05
N GLN A 67 -15.97 14.54 -10.75
CA GLN A 67 -14.66 14.52 -10.08
C GLN A 67 -13.98 13.16 -10.22
N TYR A 68 -14.74 12.07 -10.04
CA TYR A 68 -14.25 10.71 -10.21
C TYR A 68 -13.79 10.46 -11.65
N TRP A 69 -14.55 10.89 -12.63
CA TRP A 69 -14.19 10.74 -14.04
C TRP A 69 -12.91 11.50 -14.39
N ILE A 70 -12.82 12.75 -13.95
CA ILE A 70 -11.60 13.59 -14.11
C ILE A 70 -10.40 12.91 -13.44
N PHE A 71 -10.57 12.39 -12.22
CA PHE A 71 -9.53 11.66 -11.51
C PHE A 71 -9.04 10.43 -12.30
N ILE A 72 -9.95 9.60 -12.80
CA ILE A 72 -9.60 8.42 -13.59
C ILE A 72 -8.86 8.81 -14.88
N GLN A 73 -9.38 9.79 -15.62
CA GLN A 73 -8.73 10.22 -16.86
C GLN A 73 -7.33 10.78 -16.62
N ARG A 74 -7.15 11.64 -15.63
CA ARG A 74 -5.84 12.26 -15.33
C ARG A 74 -4.85 11.25 -14.77
N SER A 75 -5.25 10.46 -13.78
CA SER A 75 -4.35 9.53 -13.10
C SER A 75 -3.97 8.32 -13.94
N LEU A 76 -4.93 7.68 -14.63
CA LEU A 76 -4.68 6.44 -15.36
C LEU A 76 -4.25 6.68 -16.81
N ILE A 77 -4.77 7.71 -17.46
CA ILE A 77 -4.48 8.00 -18.88
C ILE A 77 -3.41 9.08 -18.99
N GLY A 78 -3.53 10.15 -18.21
CA GLY A 78 -2.62 11.29 -18.25
C GLY A 78 -1.35 11.15 -17.42
N GLY A 79 -1.29 10.17 -16.51
CA GLY A 79 -0.16 10.02 -15.59
C GLY A 79 -0.01 11.15 -14.56
N ASP A 80 -0.99 12.04 -14.46
CA ASP A 80 -1.01 13.17 -13.54
C ASP A 80 -1.71 12.74 -12.24
N TRP A 81 -0.93 12.45 -11.21
CA TRP A 81 -1.40 12.04 -9.89
C TRP A 81 -1.69 13.22 -8.96
N GLY A 82 -1.56 14.44 -9.47
CA GLY A 82 -1.78 15.66 -8.71
C GLY A 82 -0.59 16.05 -7.83
N VAL A 83 -0.85 16.99 -6.91
CA VAL A 83 0.15 17.49 -5.96
C VAL A 83 -0.22 17.16 -4.54
N SER A 84 0.80 16.98 -3.72
CA SER A 84 0.64 16.77 -2.28
C SER A 84 0.18 18.07 -1.60
N GLU A 85 -0.99 18.04 -0.97
CA GLU A 85 -1.56 19.20 -0.28
C GLU A 85 -1.18 19.26 1.20
N THR A 86 -0.76 18.17 1.83
CA THR A 86 -0.58 18.11 3.29
C THR A 86 0.85 17.89 3.74
N LEU A 87 1.49 16.81 3.29
CA LEU A 87 2.81 16.41 3.80
C LEU A 87 3.97 17.09 3.08
N TYR A 88 3.84 17.29 1.77
CA TYR A 88 4.85 17.89 0.90
C TYR A 88 4.17 18.91 -0.01
N THR A 89 3.66 19.98 0.60
CA THR A 89 2.84 20.99 -0.08
C THR A 89 3.48 21.48 -1.38
N GLY A 90 2.73 21.38 -2.48
CA GLY A 90 3.17 21.84 -3.81
C GLY A 90 4.05 20.85 -4.58
N LYS A 91 4.51 19.75 -3.98
CA LYS A 91 5.28 18.72 -4.72
C LYS A 91 4.38 17.77 -5.47
N ASP A 92 4.82 17.35 -6.65
CA ASP A 92 4.16 16.31 -7.42
C ASP A 92 4.06 15.01 -6.62
N VAL A 93 2.87 14.38 -6.60
CA VAL A 93 2.63 13.13 -5.87
C VAL A 93 3.53 12.01 -6.41
N TRP A 94 3.78 11.96 -7.71
CA TRP A 94 4.64 10.96 -8.31
C TRP A 94 6.11 11.11 -7.86
N GLU A 95 6.60 12.35 -7.78
CA GLU A 95 7.95 12.64 -7.25
C GLU A 95 8.09 12.19 -5.79
N VAL A 96 7.10 12.56 -4.95
CA VAL A 96 7.06 12.14 -3.55
C VAL A 96 7.01 10.62 -3.41
N PHE A 97 6.18 9.96 -4.20
CA PHE A 97 6.07 8.50 -4.22
C PHE A 97 7.40 7.85 -4.59
N MET A 98 8.03 8.28 -5.69
CA MET A 98 9.31 7.75 -6.15
C MET A 98 10.45 8.00 -5.15
N SER A 99 10.41 9.10 -4.41
CA SER A 99 11.42 9.36 -3.37
C SER A 99 11.33 8.38 -2.18
N LYS A 100 10.16 7.79 -1.93
CA LYS A 100 9.94 6.84 -0.83
C LYS A 100 10.03 5.37 -1.27
N MET A 101 9.86 5.11 -2.56
CA MET A 101 9.93 3.75 -3.13
C MET A 101 11.21 2.99 -2.80
N PRO A 102 12.42 3.57 -2.90
CA PRO A 102 13.66 2.83 -2.62
C PRO A 102 13.70 2.27 -1.19
N ALA A 103 13.28 3.05 -0.20
CA ALA A 103 13.25 2.61 1.19
C ALA A 103 12.25 1.44 1.37
N THR A 104 11.07 1.54 0.78
CA THR A 104 10.05 0.49 0.84
C THR A 104 10.51 -0.80 0.16
N VAL A 105 11.10 -0.69 -1.03
CA VAL A 105 11.65 -1.84 -1.76
C VAL A 105 12.76 -2.51 -0.97
N MET A 106 13.68 -1.71 -0.41
CA MET A 106 14.81 -2.21 0.38
C MET A 106 14.34 -3.00 1.61
N VAL A 107 13.39 -2.48 2.37
CA VAL A 107 12.79 -3.18 3.52
C VAL A 107 12.14 -4.48 3.10
N ASN A 108 11.36 -4.47 2.00
CA ASN A 108 10.70 -5.68 1.50
C ASN A 108 11.72 -6.73 1.02
N VAL A 109 12.78 -6.32 0.32
CA VAL A 109 13.85 -7.23 -0.13
C VAL A 109 14.55 -7.87 1.07
N TYR A 110 14.93 -7.09 2.08
CA TYR A 110 15.52 -7.65 3.29
C TYR A 110 14.58 -8.62 4.00
N THR A 111 13.32 -8.24 4.15
CA THR A 111 12.32 -9.12 4.75
C THR A 111 12.20 -10.44 3.99
N MET A 112 12.19 -10.40 2.66
CA MET A 112 12.09 -11.59 1.82
C MET A 112 13.33 -12.48 1.95
N ILE A 113 14.53 -11.89 1.96
CA ILE A 113 15.81 -12.62 2.09
C ILE A 113 15.90 -13.36 3.45
N PHE A 114 15.38 -12.78 4.52
CA PHE A 114 15.47 -13.38 5.85
C PHE A 114 14.23 -14.20 6.22
N ALA A 115 13.03 -13.67 6.00
CA ALA A 115 11.79 -14.30 6.45
C ALA A 115 11.47 -15.59 5.69
N VAL A 116 11.72 -15.63 4.36
CA VAL A 116 11.41 -16.83 3.56
C VAL A 116 12.32 -18.00 3.93
N PRO A 117 13.66 -17.88 3.97
CA PRO A 117 14.52 -18.99 4.37
C PRO A 117 14.27 -19.44 5.81
N LEU A 118 14.11 -18.50 6.75
CA LEU A 118 13.83 -18.86 8.15
C LEU A 118 12.48 -19.56 8.28
N GLY A 119 11.44 -19.08 7.62
CA GLY A 119 10.13 -19.71 7.62
C GLY A 119 10.17 -21.13 7.05
N LEU A 120 10.90 -21.34 5.94
CA LEU A 120 11.09 -22.67 5.37
C LEU A 120 11.87 -23.59 6.31
N LEU A 121 12.96 -23.12 6.90
CA LEU A 121 13.76 -23.92 7.84
C LEU A 121 12.93 -24.35 9.05
N PHE A 122 12.23 -23.42 9.69
CA PHE A 122 11.37 -23.75 10.83
C PHE A 122 10.21 -24.65 10.44
N GLY A 123 9.58 -24.42 9.28
CA GLY A 123 8.49 -25.26 8.77
C GLY A 123 8.94 -26.68 8.48
N ILE A 124 10.08 -26.87 7.81
CA ILE A 124 10.66 -28.18 7.51
C ILE A 124 11.06 -28.88 8.82
N TYR A 125 11.72 -28.17 9.73
CA TYR A 125 12.15 -28.73 11.00
C TYR A 125 10.95 -29.19 11.85
N ALA A 126 9.89 -28.39 11.94
CA ALA A 126 8.66 -28.78 12.61
C ALA A 126 8.02 -30.03 11.97
N ALA A 127 7.96 -30.08 10.64
CA ALA A 127 7.43 -31.22 9.90
C ALA A 127 8.23 -32.52 10.16
N LEU A 128 9.57 -32.43 10.19
CA LEU A 128 10.43 -33.58 10.51
C LEU A 128 10.30 -34.05 11.96
N LYS A 129 9.92 -33.18 12.87
CA LYS A 129 9.71 -33.46 14.30
C LYS A 129 8.24 -33.50 14.69
N LYS A 130 7.36 -33.78 13.74
CA LYS A 130 5.90 -33.85 13.93
C LYS A 130 5.52 -34.58 15.24
N ASN A 131 4.61 -33.97 15.98
CA ASN A 131 4.10 -34.47 17.29
C ASN A 131 5.17 -34.56 18.38
N LYS A 132 6.35 -33.95 18.21
CA LYS A 132 7.36 -33.82 19.26
C LYS A 132 7.32 -32.43 19.88
N TRP A 133 7.99 -32.26 21.03
CA TRP A 133 8.01 -30.97 21.73
C TRP A 133 8.52 -29.82 20.85
N GLN A 134 9.43 -30.06 19.91
CA GLN A 134 9.95 -29.07 18.98
C GLN A 134 8.87 -28.54 18.04
N ASP A 135 8.03 -29.43 17.50
CA ASP A 135 6.89 -29.06 16.66
C ASP A 135 5.88 -28.21 17.44
N HIS A 136 5.53 -28.66 18.65
CA HIS A 136 4.64 -27.88 19.52
C HIS A 136 5.21 -26.53 19.90
N PHE A 137 6.52 -26.45 20.17
CA PHE A 137 7.18 -25.17 20.47
C PHE A 137 7.13 -24.21 19.30
N ILE A 138 7.51 -24.65 18.09
CA ILE A 138 7.50 -23.80 16.89
C ILE A 138 6.08 -23.35 16.57
N SER A 139 5.11 -24.27 16.58
CA SER A 139 3.72 -23.97 16.29
C SER A 139 3.12 -22.97 17.29
N THR A 140 3.42 -23.15 18.58
CA THR A 140 2.97 -22.21 19.62
C THR A 140 3.64 -20.85 19.47
N ALA A 141 4.94 -20.80 19.21
CA ALA A 141 5.65 -19.55 18.97
C ALA A 141 5.07 -18.80 17.76
N VAL A 142 4.84 -19.49 16.64
CA VAL A 142 4.22 -18.90 15.46
C VAL A 142 2.82 -18.34 15.77
N MET A 143 1.99 -19.09 16.51
CA MET A 143 0.66 -18.63 16.93
C MET A 143 0.76 -17.35 17.77
N ILE A 144 1.67 -17.28 18.73
CA ILE A 144 1.88 -16.08 19.56
C ILE A 144 2.32 -14.90 18.66
N PHE A 145 3.30 -15.11 17.78
CA PHE A 145 3.82 -14.05 16.92
C PHE A 145 2.79 -13.55 15.90
N VAL A 146 1.93 -14.41 15.37
CA VAL A 146 0.86 -14.02 14.43
C VAL A 146 -0.30 -13.34 15.16
N SER A 147 -0.56 -13.69 16.42
CA SER A 147 -1.65 -13.10 17.20
C SER A 147 -1.43 -11.64 17.56
N VAL A 148 -0.18 -11.20 17.67
CA VAL A 148 0.16 -9.80 17.96
C VAL A 148 0.35 -9.03 16.64
N PRO A 149 -0.31 -7.87 16.45
CA PRO A 149 -0.14 -7.08 15.26
C PRO A 149 1.32 -6.67 15.01
N SER A 150 1.78 -6.77 13.77
CA SER A 150 3.19 -6.53 13.39
C SER A 150 3.73 -5.16 13.78
N TYR A 151 2.88 -4.13 13.80
CA TYR A 151 3.29 -2.78 14.21
C TYR A 151 3.70 -2.70 15.70
N VAL A 152 3.15 -3.57 16.56
CA VAL A 152 3.52 -3.63 17.99
C VAL A 152 4.97 -4.08 18.12
N TYR A 153 5.39 -5.10 17.38
CA TYR A 153 6.79 -5.54 17.36
C TYR A 153 7.71 -4.46 16.78
N ALA A 154 7.29 -3.83 15.70
CA ALA A 154 8.07 -2.75 15.08
C ALA A 154 8.29 -1.61 16.08
N PHE A 155 7.25 -1.21 16.82
CA PHE A 155 7.34 -0.18 17.84
C PHE A 155 8.25 -0.60 19.01
N LEU A 156 8.12 -1.84 19.50
CA LEU A 156 8.95 -2.36 20.59
C LEU A 156 10.44 -2.39 20.19
N VAL A 157 10.74 -2.87 18.99
CA VAL A 157 12.12 -2.91 18.46
C VAL A 157 12.66 -1.49 18.29
N GLN A 158 11.89 -0.59 17.74
CA GLN A 158 12.27 0.81 17.59
C GLN A 158 12.54 1.47 18.95
N TRP A 159 11.64 1.26 19.93
CA TRP A 159 11.81 1.78 21.28
C TRP A 159 13.08 1.23 21.94
N LEU A 160 13.31 -0.09 21.84
CA LEU A 160 14.48 -0.73 22.42
C LEU A 160 15.79 -0.21 21.81
N LEU A 161 15.86 -0.14 20.48
CA LEU A 161 17.07 0.26 19.76
C LEU A 161 17.34 1.76 19.86
N CYS A 162 16.31 2.60 19.75
CA CYS A 162 16.48 4.04 19.69
C CYS A 162 16.50 4.75 21.06
N PHE A 163 15.89 4.15 22.10
CA PHE A 163 15.76 4.82 23.39
C PHE A 163 16.46 4.12 24.56
N LYS A 164 16.73 2.82 24.46
CA LYS A 164 17.32 2.07 25.59
C LYS A 164 18.76 1.65 25.33
N LEU A 165 19.21 1.59 24.08
CA LEU A 165 20.57 1.21 23.71
C LEU A 165 21.44 2.41 23.27
N GLN A 166 20.92 3.66 23.39
CA GLN A 166 21.70 4.89 23.26
C GLN A 166 22.31 5.28 24.63
#